data_389396360634a930bfa9a23f73e48739
#
_entry.id   389396360634a930bfa9a23f73e48739
#
_cell.length_a   1.000
_cell.length_b   1.000
_cell.length_c   1.000
_cell.angle_alpha   90.00
_cell.angle_beta   90.00
_cell.angle_gamma   90.00
#
_symmetry.space_group_name_H-M   'P 1'
#
loop_
_entity.id
_entity.type
_entity.pdbx_description
1 polymer ?
#
loop_
_entity_poly.entity_id
_entity_poly.type
_entity_poly.pdbx_seq_one_letter_code
_entity_poly.pdbx_strand_id
1 'polypeptide(L)'
;MWIQRDPLGVALVIAPWNYPIQLSLAPIVGAIAAGNCAVLKPSELAPASSAALARCIGEFLDPDAIAVVEGAVEETQALLAQRWDKIFYTGNGRVGCAPPPVVSPTIVARFCDCML
;
A
#
# COMPACT_ATOMS: atom_id res chain seq x y z
N MET A 1 -3.66 -29.39 -16.06
CA MET A 1 -4.05 -28.71 -14.81
C MET A 1 -4.14 -27.22 -15.11
N TRP A 2 -5.29 -26.61 -14.92
CA TRP A 2 -5.49 -25.17 -15.08
C TRP A 2 -5.32 -24.48 -13.73
N ILE A 3 -4.53 -23.42 -13.67
CA ILE A 3 -4.43 -22.55 -12.50
C ILE A 3 -5.04 -21.20 -12.92
N GLN A 4 -6.19 -20.88 -12.40
CA GLN A 4 -6.80 -19.57 -12.54
C GLN A 4 -6.43 -18.74 -11.32
N ARG A 5 -6.01 -17.50 -11.55
CA ARG A 5 -5.73 -16.53 -10.49
C ARG A 5 -6.82 -15.48 -10.50
N ASP A 6 -7.56 -15.40 -9.42
CA ASP A 6 -8.61 -14.41 -9.24
C ASP A 6 -8.10 -13.24 -8.37
N PRO A 7 -8.52 -11.99 -8.63
CA PRO A 7 -8.17 -10.86 -7.81
C PRO A 7 -8.75 -11.00 -6.40
N LEU A 8 -8.02 -10.52 -5.40
CA LEU A 8 -8.50 -10.50 -4.02
C LEU A 8 -9.55 -9.40 -3.76
N GLY A 9 -9.48 -8.30 -4.52
CA GLY A 9 -10.33 -7.14 -4.39
C GLY A 9 -9.55 -5.85 -4.24
N VAL A 10 -9.49 -5.27 -3.05
CA VAL A 10 -8.83 -3.98 -2.78
C VAL A 10 -7.62 -4.17 -1.88
N ALA A 11 -6.46 -3.70 -2.36
CA ALA A 11 -5.20 -3.74 -1.64
C ALA A 11 -4.80 -2.37 -1.10
N LEU A 12 -4.31 -2.34 0.15
CA LEU A 12 -3.64 -1.18 0.71
C LEU A 12 -2.11 -1.39 0.66
N VAL A 13 -1.39 -0.43 0.10
CA VAL A 13 0.08 -0.42 0.05
C VAL A 13 0.59 0.73 0.91
N ILE A 14 1.34 0.42 1.96
CA ILE A 14 1.99 1.41 2.82
C ILE A 14 3.50 1.32 2.58
N ALA A 15 4.07 2.37 1.99
CA ALA A 15 5.45 2.41 1.53
C ALA A 15 6.37 3.20 2.47
N PRO A 16 7.65 2.81 2.58
CA PRO A 16 8.63 3.49 3.40
C PRO A 16 9.26 4.69 2.68
N TRP A 17 10.13 5.41 3.40
CA TRP A 17 10.81 6.62 2.92
C TRP A 17 12.15 6.33 2.20
N ASN A 18 12.81 5.22 2.51
CA ASN A 18 14.19 4.93 2.07
C ASN A 18 14.30 4.57 0.58
N TYR A 19 13.28 3.92 0.00
CA TYR A 19 13.15 3.65 -1.44
C TYR A 19 11.72 4.04 -1.88
N PRO A 20 11.38 5.35 -1.85
CA PRO A 20 9.99 5.79 -1.91
C PRO A 20 9.31 5.47 -3.23
N ILE A 21 10.02 5.47 -4.34
CA ILE A 21 9.44 5.17 -5.65
C ILE A 21 9.33 3.66 -5.86
N GLN A 22 10.42 2.93 -5.66
CA GLN A 22 10.46 1.49 -5.93
C GLN A 22 9.51 0.70 -5.04
N LEU A 23 9.53 0.96 -3.72
CA LEU A 23 8.70 0.24 -2.75
C LEU A 23 7.24 0.68 -2.74
N SER A 24 6.92 1.78 -3.41
CA SER A 24 5.54 2.17 -3.71
C SER A 24 5.03 1.49 -4.98
N LEU A 25 5.78 1.59 -6.08
CA LEU A 25 5.31 1.15 -7.39
C LEU A 25 5.34 -0.38 -7.56
N ALA A 26 6.35 -1.08 -7.04
CA ALA A 26 6.45 -2.52 -7.22
C ALA A 26 5.23 -3.29 -6.67
N PRO A 27 4.72 -3.01 -5.46
CA PRO A 27 3.49 -3.64 -4.98
C PRO A 27 2.25 -3.23 -5.79
N ILE A 28 2.17 -1.98 -6.24
CA ILE A 28 1.06 -1.50 -7.09
C ILE A 28 1.03 -2.23 -8.42
N VAL A 29 2.18 -2.40 -9.07
CA VAL A 29 2.29 -3.20 -10.32
C VAL A 29 1.78 -4.62 -10.10
N GLY A 30 2.15 -5.25 -8.97
CA GLY A 30 1.67 -6.58 -8.62
C GLY A 30 0.15 -6.62 -8.38
N ALA A 31 -0.41 -5.59 -7.73
CA ALA A 31 -1.84 -5.49 -7.50
C ALA A 31 -2.62 -5.34 -8.81
N ILE A 32 -2.17 -4.45 -9.70
CA ILE A 32 -2.77 -4.23 -11.03
C ILE A 32 -2.69 -5.51 -11.88
N ALA A 33 -1.51 -6.14 -11.92
CA ALA A 33 -1.30 -7.37 -12.71
C ALA A 33 -2.20 -8.53 -12.27
N ALA A 34 -2.58 -8.54 -10.98
CA ALA A 34 -3.52 -9.52 -10.44
C ALA A 34 -5.00 -9.09 -10.55
N GLY A 35 -5.30 -7.92 -11.15
CA GLY A 35 -6.66 -7.41 -11.34
C GLY A 35 -7.28 -6.74 -10.11
N ASN A 36 -6.46 -6.34 -9.12
CA ASN A 36 -6.95 -5.67 -7.92
C ASN A 36 -7.00 -4.15 -8.08
N CYS A 37 -7.92 -3.52 -7.35
CA CYS A 37 -7.82 -2.10 -7.03
C CYS A 37 -6.78 -1.90 -5.92
N ALA A 38 -6.16 -0.72 -5.86
CA ALA A 38 -5.17 -0.45 -4.84
C ALA A 38 -5.20 1.00 -4.34
N VAL A 39 -4.90 1.15 -3.06
CA VAL A 39 -4.64 2.45 -2.44
C VAL A 39 -3.19 2.49 -1.99
N LEU A 40 -2.46 3.50 -2.42
CA LEU A 40 -1.09 3.76 -2.02
C LEU A 40 -1.05 4.84 -0.93
N LYS A 41 -0.40 4.54 0.17
CA LYS A 41 -0.01 5.51 1.20
C LYS A 41 1.51 5.63 1.21
N PRO A 42 2.09 6.64 0.51
CA PRO A 42 3.52 6.89 0.54
C PRO A 42 3.96 7.46 1.90
N SER A 43 5.27 7.47 2.16
CA SER A 43 5.77 7.99 3.42
C SER A 43 5.78 9.52 3.45
N GLU A 44 5.33 10.09 4.56
CA GLU A 44 5.41 11.52 4.88
C GLU A 44 6.84 12.03 5.05
N LEU A 45 7.80 11.12 5.29
CA LEU A 45 9.22 11.46 5.42
C LEU A 45 9.91 11.69 4.06
N ALA A 46 9.21 11.39 2.95
CA ALA A 46 9.68 11.65 1.59
C ALA A 46 8.64 12.51 0.82
N PRO A 47 8.37 13.75 1.25
CA PRO A 47 7.24 14.54 0.75
C PRO A 47 7.32 14.85 -0.75
N ALA A 48 8.50 15.10 -1.29
CA ALA A 48 8.67 15.37 -2.72
C ALA A 48 8.33 14.13 -3.58
N SER A 49 8.75 12.94 -3.12
CA SER A 49 8.42 11.68 -3.78
C SER A 49 6.94 11.33 -3.65
N SER A 50 6.34 11.60 -2.48
CA SER A 50 4.91 11.42 -2.23
C SER A 50 4.07 12.25 -3.19
N ALA A 51 4.35 13.55 -3.27
CA ALA A 51 3.65 14.46 -4.18
C ALA A 51 3.83 14.09 -5.66
N ALA A 52 5.03 13.65 -6.06
CA ALA A 52 5.29 13.19 -7.41
C ALA A 52 4.47 11.93 -7.75
N LEU A 53 4.42 10.95 -6.83
CA LEU A 53 3.63 9.74 -6.99
C LEU A 53 2.14 10.06 -7.07
N ALA A 54 1.62 10.92 -6.20
CA ALA A 54 0.22 11.31 -6.20
C ALA A 54 -0.17 11.96 -7.53
N ARG A 55 0.66 12.88 -8.04
CA ARG A 55 0.43 13.54 -9.33
C ARG A 55 0.48 12.55 -10.49
N CYS A 56 1.55 11.76 -10.59
CA CYS A 56 1.73 10.85 -11.72
C CYS A 56 0.66 9.74 -11.73
N ILE A 57 0.35 9.16 -10.59
CA ILE A 57 -0.69 8.12 -10.51
C ILE A 57 -2.05 8.71 -10.86
N GLY A 58 -2.40 9.89 -10.35
CA GLY A 58 -3.67 10.54 -10.67
C GLY A 58 -3.78 11.01 -12.12
N GLU A 59 -2.66 11.29 -12.81
CA GLU A 59 -2.66 11.72 -14.20
C GLU A 59 -2.70 10.54 -15.20
N PHE A 60 -2.01 9.44 -14.89
CA PHE A 60 -1.78 8.37 -15.87
C PHE A 60 -2.53 7.07 -15.57
N LEU A 61 -3.07 6.89 -14.38
CA LEU A 61 -3.83 5.69 -14.01
C LEU A 61 -5.30 6.03 -13.77
N ASP A 62 -6.13 4.99 -13.83
CA ASP A 62 -7.55 5.09 -13.56
C ASP A 62 -7.80 5.42 -12.06
N PRO A 63 -8.36 6.58 -11.73
CA PRO A 63 -8.60 7.00 -10.35
C PRO A 63 -9.65 6.14 -9.63
N ASP A 64 -10.51 5.43 -10.37
CA ASP A 64 -11.48 4.50 -9.80
C ASP A 64 -10.83 3.16 -9.39
N ALA A 65 -9.66 2.86 -9.94
CA ALA A 65 -8.93 1.64 -9.64
C ALA A 65 -7.73 1.87 -8.70
N ILE A 66 -7.00 2.97 -8.87
CA ILE A 66 -5.79 3.26 -8.11
C ILE A 66 -5.86 4.66 -7.52
N ALA A 67 -5.76 4.76 -6.19
CA ALA A 67 -5.76 6.02 -5.47
C ALA A 67 -4.49 6.20 -4.64
N VAL A 68 -4.10 7.46 -4.39
CA VAL A 68 -2.98 7.80 -3.50
C VAL A 68 -3.53 8.65 -2.36
N VAL A 69 -3.21 8.27 -1.14
CA VAL A 69 -3.55 9.02 0.07
C VAL A 69 -2.26 9.49 0.72
N GLU A 70 -2.02 10.79 0.66
CA GLU A 70 -0.90 11.43 1.35
C GLU A 70 -1.28 11.74 2.79
N GLY A 71 -0.32 11.74 3.68
CA GLY A 71 -0.54 12.06 5.09
C GLY A 71 0.42 11.31 6.01
N ALA A 72 0.24 11.50 7.30
CA ALA A 72 1.10 10.95 8.35
C ALA A 72 0.39 9.82 9.14
N VAL A 73 0.52 9.87 10.45
CA VAL A 73 0.00 8.81 11.34
C VAL A 73 -1.52 8.75 11.35
N GLU A 74 -2.19 9.91 11.36
CA GLU A 74 -3.66 9.98 11.44
C GLU A 74 -4.31 9.35 10.20
N GLU A 75 -3.83 9.69 9.01
CA GLU A 75 -4.33 9.14 7.75
C GLU A 75 -4.02 7.64 7.66
N THR A 76 -2.85 7.22 8.12
CA THR A 76 -2.49 5.80 8.18
C THR A 76 -3.43 5.02 9.09
N GLN A 77 -3.76 5.56 10.26
CA GLN A 77 -4.72 4.94 11.18
C GLN A 77 -6.13 4.88 10.58
N ALA A 78 -6.56 5.98 9.93
CA ALA A 78 -7.85 6.01 9.25
C ALA A 78 -7.95 4.97 8.12
N LEU A 79 -6.88 4.79 7.35
CA LEU A 79 -6.80 3.74 6.32
C LEU A 79 -6.83 2.34 6.93
N LEU A 80 -6.06 2.10 8.01
CA LEU A 80 -6.04 0.79 8.68
C LEU A 80 -7.37 0.44 9.34
N ALA A 81 -8.19 1.43 9.67
CA ALA A 81 -9.54 1.21 10.21
C ALA A 81 -10.55 0.77 9.14
N GLN A 82 -10.22 0.89 7.86
CA GLN A 82 -11.08 0.43 6.76
C GLN A 82 -10.91 -1.06 6.51
N ARG A 83 -11.85 -1.62 5.72
CA ARG A 83 -11.78 -3.01 5.29
C ARG A 83 -10.90 -3.15 4.04
N TRP A 84 -9.90 -4.00 4.13
CA TRP A 84 -8.99 -4.32 3.03
C TRP A 84 -8.97 -5.83 2.80
N ASP A 85 -8.87 -6.25 1.54
CA ASP A 85 -8.68 -7.65 1.19
C ASP A 85 -7.20 -8.05 1.32
N LYS A 86 -6.29 -7.08 1.17
CA LYS A 86 -4.86 -7.25 1.42
C LYS A 86 -4.21 -5.96 1.88
N ILE A 87 -3.32 -6.05 2.86
CA ILE A 87 -2.42 -4.95 3.23
C ILE A 87 -0.99 -5.37 2.94
N PHE A 88 -0.28 -4.55 2.17
CA PHE A 88 1.14 -4.68 1.91
C PHE A 88 1.87 -3.55 2.62
N TYR A 89 2.67 -3.90 3.62
CA TYR A 89 3.41 -2.95 4.43
C TYR A 89 4.91 -3.21 4.30
N THR A 90 5.67 -2.16 3.99
CA THR A 90 7.14 -2.16 4.05
C THR A 90 7.58 -1.08 5.03
N GLY A 91 8.31 -1.46 6.07
CA GLY A 91 8.76 -0.55 7.11
C GLY A 91 9.21 -1.29 8.36
N ASN A 92 9.39 -0.55 9.46
CA ASN A 92 9.87 -1.13 10.71
C ASN A 92 8.82 -2.02 11.41
N GLY A 93 9.32 -2.97 12.23
CA GLY A 93 8.46 -3.95 12.90
C GLY A 93 7.50 -3.38 13.94
N ARG A 94 7.76 -2.17 14.49
CA ARG A 94 6.87 -1.56 15.49
C ARG A 94 5.51 -1.19 14.90
N VAL A 95 5.51 -0.64 13.68
CA VAL A 95 4.28 -0.27 12.99
C VAL A 95 3.63 -1.50 12.34
N GLY A 96 4.44 -2.42 11.81
CA GLY A 96 3.95 -3.65 11.18
C GLY A 96 3.34 -4.67 12.15
N CYS A 97 3.62 -4.54 13.46
CA CYS A 97 3.07 -5.40 14.51
C CYS A 97 1.87 -4.81 15.23
N ALA A 98 1.47 -3.57 14.94
CA ALA A 98 0.25 -3.01 15.49
C ALA A 98 -0.95 -3.88 15.05
N PRO A 99 -1.77 -4.39 15.99
CA PRO A 99 -2.92 -5.18 15.60
C PRO A 99 -3.85 -4.31 14.75
N PRO A 100 -4.30 -4.80 13.59
CA PRO A 100 -5.36 -4.12 12.89
C PRO A 100 -6.59 -4.07 13.82
N PRO A 101 -7.35 -2.98 13.82
CA PRO A 101 -8.64 -2.99 14.49
C PRO A 101 -9.45 -4.15 13.89
N VAL A 102 -9.98 -4.96 14.78
CA VAL A 102 -10.70 -6.21 14.53
C VAL A 102 -11.66 -6.04 13.35
N VAL A 103 -11.32 -6.55 12.16
CA VAL A 103 -12.27 -7.15 11.18
C VAL A 103 -11.50 -7.71 9.99
N SER A 104 -11.57 -9.04 9.82
CA SER A 104 -11.18 -9.83 8.65
C SER A 104 -9.72 -10.31 8.58
N PRO A 105 -9.48 -11.54 8.06
CA PRO A 105 -8.13 -12.10 7.93
C PRO A 105 -7.34 -11.39 6.84
N THR A 106 -6.86 -10.22 7.14
CA THR A 106 -6.02 -9.44 6.26
C THR A 106 -4.63 -10.05 6.25
N ILE A 107 -4.23 -10.62 5.13
CA ILE A 107 -2.86 -11.13 4.96
C ILE A 107 -1.93 -9.91 4.86
N VAL A 108 -1.24 -9.62 5.95
CA VAL A 108 -0.18 -8.62 5.97
C VAL A 108 1.09 -9.28 5.43
N ALA A 109 1.47 -8.97 4.20
CA ALA A 109 2.81 -9.29 3.73
C ALA A 109 3.78 -8.29 4.38
N ARG A 110 4.55 -8.76 5.36
CA ARG A 110 5.56 -7.95 6.04
C ARG A 110 6.90 -8.15 5.35
N PHE A 111 7.44 -7.11 4.76
CA PHE A 111 8.87 -7.02 4.54
C PHE A 111 9.46 -6.20 5.68
N CYS A 112 10.00 -6.88 6.67
CA CYS A 112 10.80 -6.26 7.71
C CYS A 112 12.16 -5.95 7.08
N ASP A 113 12.42 -4.69 6.82
CA ASP A 113 13.74 -4.27 6.43
C ASP A 113 14.61 -4.19 7.70
N CYS A 114 15.45 -5.20 7.88
CA CYS A 114 16.57 -5.18 8.82
C CYS A 114 17.74 -4.44 8.15
N MET A 115 17.56 -3.16 7.88
CA MET A 115 18.69 -2.27 7.60
C MET A 115 18.62 -1.05 8.51
N LEU A 116 19.41 -1.13 9.56
CA LEU A 116 19.94 0.00 10.29
C LEU A 116 21.03 0.66 9.45
#